data_55590de686167c49ddb037f0a711b8d9
#
_entry.id   55590de686167c49ddb037f0a711b8d9
#
_cell.length_a   1.000
_cell.length_b   1.000
_cell.length_c   1.000
_cell.angle_alpha   90.00
_cell.angle_beta   90.00
_cell.angle_gamma   90.00
#
_symmetry.space_group_name_H-M   'P 1'
#
loop_
_entity.id
_entity.type
_entity.pdbx_description
1 polymer ?
#
loop_
_entity_poly.entity_id
_entity_poly.type
_entity_poly.pdbx_seq_one_letter_code
_entity_poly.pdbx_strand_id
1 'polypeptide(L)'
;DVFKPGDHGSTFGGSCLAIAACAATLSALVRGDYAEHAAKVGAYMEQALAKLPHVEEVRGRGLMLGCDLDDAAGDAHDVVARALGAGAVINATGAHTLRFLPPLVCEEVDVDGLIEILSDVLA
;
A
#
# COMPACT_ATOMS: atom_id res chain seq x y z
N ASP A 1 17.45 3.19 28.93
CA ASP A 1 17.87 3.56 27.57
C ASP A 1 17.75 2.34 26.66
N VAL A 2 16.99 2.50 25.56
CA VAL A 2 16.76 1.43 24.57
C VAL A 2 17.93 1.37 23.58
N PHE A 3 18.47 2.53 23.18
CA PHE A 3 19.59 2.63 22.25
C PHE A 3 20.92 2.77 22.97
N LYS A 4 21.95 2.16 22.43
CA LYS A 4 23.35 2.29 22.86
C LYS A 4 24.20 3.00 21.79
N PRO A 5 25.35 3.58 22.12
CA PRO A 5 26.27 4.11 21.12
C PRO A 5 26.61 3.05 20.06
N GLY A 6 26.38 3.37 18.78
CA GLY A 6 26.58 2.49 17.64
C GLY A 6 25.34 1.74 17.14
N ASP A 7 24.22 1.75 17.84
CA ASP A 7 23.00 1.05 17.41
C ASP A 7 22.31 1.73 16.23
N HIS A 8 22.50 3.03 16.06
CA HIS A 8 21.86 3.80 14.99
C HIS A 8 22.78 4.91 14.49
N GLY A 9 22.80 5.11 13.18
CA GLY A 9 23.58 6.16 12.54
C GLY A 9 23.14 6.38 11.09
N SER A 10 23.39 7.58 10.58
CA SER A 10 23.10 7.94 9.20
C SER A 10 24.12 8.97 8.71
N THR A 11 24.76 8.70 7.57
CA THR A 11 25.73 9.62 6.95
C THR A 11 25.09 10.91 6.47
N PHE A 12 23.87 10.83 5.92
CA PHE A 12 23.14 11.98 5.34
C PHE A 12 22.00 12.46 6.22
N GLY A 13 21.68 11.75 7.31
CA GLY A 13 20.68 12.16 8.28
C GLY A 13 21.07 13.49 8.93
N GLY A 14 20.11 14.40 9.08
CA GLY A 14 20.36 15.72 9.65
C GLY A 14 21.03 16.73 8.72
N SER A 15 21.27 16.40 7.44
CA SER A 15 21.73 17.40 6.46
C SER A 15 20.66 18.47 6.23
N CYS A 16 21.06 19.68 5.84
CA CYS A 16 20.13 20.79 5.60
C CYS A 16 19.05 20.44 4.59
N LEU A 17 19.38 19.68 3.54
CA LEU A 17 18.43 19.22 2.54
C LEU A 17 17.43 18.22 3.13
N ALA A 18 17.91 17.22 3.87
CA ALA A 18 17.05 16.21 4.50
C ALA A 18 16.10 16.86 5.53
N ILE A 19 16.59 17.81 6.33
CA ILE A 19 15.76 18.54 7.32
C ILE A 19 14.73 19.41 6.62
N ALA A 20 15.09 20.11 5.54
CA ALA A 20 14.14 20.94 4.79
C ALA A 20 13.02 20.09 4.15
N ALA A 21 13.37 18.96 3.54
CA ALA A 21 12.40 18.01 2.98
C ALA A 21 11.49 17.41 4.07
N CYS A 22 12.06 17.01 5.20
CA CYS A 22 11.30 16.49 6.35
C CYS A 22 10.33 17.55 6.89
N ALA A 23 10.77 18.78 7.10
CA ALA A 23 9.93 19.86 7.59
C ALA A 23 8.76 20.18 6.63
N ALA A 24 9.01 20.18 5.31
CA ALA A 24 7.98 20.38 4.29
C ALA A 24 6.95 19.23 4.32
N THR A 25 7.42 17.99 4.36
CA THR A 25 6.56 16.80 4.40
C THR A 25 5.70 16.77 5.67
N LEU A 26 6.30 16.96 6.85
CA LEU A 26 5.56 16.99 8.10
C LEU A 26 4.54 18.13 8.13
N SER A 27 4.91 19.32 7.62
CA SER A 27 4.00 20.44 7.51
C SER A 27 2.80 20.14 6.60
N ALA A 28 3.01 19.45 5.49
CA ALA A 28 1.93 19.00 4.62
C ALA A 28 1.02 18.00 5.32
N LEU A 29 1.59 16.97 5.96
CA LEU A 29 0.83 15.93 6.67
C LEU A 29 -0.04 16.51 7.80
N VAL A 30 0.50 17.47 8.57
CA VAL A 30 -0.24 18.10 9.69
C VAL A 30 -1.39 19.00 9.21
N ARG A 31 -1.24 19.64 8.02
CA ARG A 31 -2.24 20.59 7.51
C ARG A 31 -3.30 19.92 6.61
N GLY A 32 -3.05 18.77 6.09
CA GLY A 32 -3.78 18.20 4.94
C GLY A 32 -4.71 17.03 5.28
N ASP A 33 -5.06 16.78 6.54
CA ASP A 33 -5.99 15.71 6.97
C ASP A 33 -5.72 14.33 6.34
N TYR A 34 -4.48 14.08 5.90
CA TYR A 34 -4.08 12.85 5.18
C TYR A 34 -4.35 11.58 5.97
N ALA A 35 -4.33 11.63 7.30
CA ALA A 35 -4.62 10.48 8.13
C ALA A 35 -6.11 10.07 8.06
N GLU A 36 -7.02 11.06 8.08
CA GLU A 36 -8.46 10.83 7.94
C GLU A 36 -8.80 10.37 6.52
N HIS A 37 -8.22 11.04 5.52
CA HIS A 37 -8.35 10.64 4.12
C HIS A 37 -7.89 9.18 3.88
N ALA A 38 -6.70 8.82 4.37
CA ALA A 38 -6.18 7.46 4.27
C ALA A 38 -7.07 6.42 4.98
N ALA A 39 -7.68 6.79 6.10
CA ALA A 39 -8.63 5.90 6.79
C ALA A 39 -9.90 5.70 5.95
N LYS A 40 -10.45 6.76 5.35
CA LYS A 40 -11.65 6.70 4.52
C LYS A 40 -11.43 5.89 3.25
N VAL A 41 -10.42 6.26 2.46
CA VAL A 41 -10.12 5.57 1.17
C VAL A 41 -9.63 4.14 1.42
N GLY A 42 -8.90 3.92 2.52
CA GLY A 42 -8.47 2.58 2.92
C GLY A 42 -9.62 1.65 3.27
N ALA A 43 -10.63 2.15 4.00
CA ALA A 43 -11.84 1.37 4.29
C ALA A 43 -12.65 1.05 3.02
N TYR A 44 -12.70 1.99 2.08
CA TYR A 44 -13.30 1.76 0.75
C TYR A 44 -12.56 0.66 -0.01
N MET A 45 -11.23 0.76 -0.09
CA MET A 45 -10.36 -0.21 -0.76
C MET A 45 -10.45 -1.61 -0.12
N GLU A 46 -10.45 -1.71 1.21
CA GLU A 46 -10.62 -2.97 1.94
C GLU A 46 -11.93 -3.67 1.55
N GLN A 47 -13.05 -2.94 1.52
CA GLN A 47 -14.36 -3.47 1.14
C GLN A 47 -14.43 -3.88 -0.34
N ALA A 48 -13.72 -3.18 -1.21
CA ALA A 48 -13.67 -3.49 -2.63
C ALA A 48 -12.82 -4.73 -2.91
N LEU A 49 -11.64 -4.82 -2.31
CA LEU A 49 -10.75 -5.98 -2.41
C LEU A 49 -11.41 -7.27 -1.89
N ALA A 50 -12.13 -7.20 -0.78
CA ALA A 50 -12.81 -8.36 -0.18
C ALA A 50 -13.92 -8.97 -1.07
N LYS A 51 -14.32 -8.30 -2.15
CA LYS A 51 -15.32 -8.80 -3.11
C LYS A 51 -14.71 -9.47 -4.33
N LEU A 52 -13.40 -9.38 -4.50
CA LEU A 52 -12.70 -9.98 -5.64
C LEU A 52 -12.69 -11.52 -5.53
N PRO A 53 -12.67 -12.23 -6.66
CA PRO A 53 -12.51 -13.69 -6.65
C PRO A 53 -11.17 -14.07 -6.01
N HIS A 54 -11.14 -15.24 -5.38
CA HIS A 54 -9.94 -15.81 -4.76
C HIS A 54 -9.35 -15.01 -3.60
N VAL A 55 -10.05 -13.99 -3.07
CA VAL A 55 -9.65 -13.28 -1.87
C VAL A 55 -10.25 -13.94 -0.63
N GLU A 56 -9.39 -14.41 0.27
CA GLU A 56 -9.81 -15.02 1.54
C GLU A 56 -9.88 -14.00 2.69
N GLU A 57 -8.89 -13.12 2.79
CA GLU A 57 -8.81 -12.12 3.86
C GLU A 57 -8.19 -10.82 3.35
N VAL A 58 -8.74 -9.70 3.79
CA VAL A 58 -8.11 -8.38 3.65
C VAL A 58 -7.85 -7.82 5.03
N ARG A 59 -6.62 -7.37 5.28
CA ARG A 59 -6.21 -6.83 6.58
C ARG A 59 -5.27 -5.64 6.42
N GLY A 60 -5.26 -4.77 7.40
CA GLY A 60 -4.33 -3.63 7.42
C GLY A 60 -4.90 -2.43 8.14
N ARG A 61 -4.37 -1.26 7.82
CA ARG A 61 -4.83 0.01 8.37
C ARG A 61 -4.62 1.15 7.39
N GLY A 62 -5.66 1.95 7.19
CA GLY A 62 -5.62 3.02 6.19
C GLY A 62 -5.29 2.44 4.81
N LEU A 63 -4.36 3.05 4.10
CA LEU A 63 -3.94 2.62 2.76
C LEU A 63 -2.86 1.52 2.77
N MET A 64 -2.44 1.01 3.92
CA MET A 64 -1.53 -0.14 4.00
C MET A 64 -2.36 -1.41 4.20
N LEU A 65 -2.62 -2.15 3.13
CA LEU A 65 -3.46 -3.33 3.13
C LEU A 65 -2.69 -4.56 2.62
N GLY A 66 -2.93 -5.69 3.27
CA GLY A 66 -2.57 -7.03 2.81
C GLY A 66 -3.84 -7.76 2.38
N CYS A 67 -3.75 -8.49 1.27
CA CYS A 67 -4.84 -9.28 0.72
C CYS A 67 -4.35 -10.72 0.52
N ASP A 68 -4.88 -11.65 1.28
CA ASP A 68 -4.53 -13.06 1.16
C ASP A 68 -5.43 -13.72 0.13
N LEU A 69 -4.79 -14.50 -0.73
CA LEU A 69 -5.41 -15.22 -1.83
C LEU A 69 -5.49 -16.72 -1.49
N ASP A 70 -6.54 -17.38 -1.97
CA ASP A 70 -6.66 -18.83 -1.92
C ASP A 70 -5.68 -19.53 -2.90
N ASP A 71 -5.57 -20.84 -2.79
CA ASP A 71 -4.69 -21.65 -3.64
C ASP A 71 -5.09 -21.61 -5.13
N ALA A 72 -6.35 -21.31 -5.45
CA ALA A 72 -6.84 -21.28 -6.82
C ALA A 72 -6.38 -20.01 -7.58
N ALA A 73 -6.04 -18.94 -6.89
CA ALA A 73 -5.43 -17.74 -7.49
C ALA A 73 -4.04 -18.00 -8.07
N GLY A 74 -3.35 -19.05 -7.59
CA GLY A 74 -1.96 -19.33 -7.91
C GLY A 74 -0.97 -18.49 -7.10
N ASP A 75 0.27 -18.37 -7.59
CA ASP A 75 1.29 -17.61 -6.89
C ASP A 75 1.03 -16.10 -7.01
N ALA A 76 1.04 -15.40 -5.88
CA ALA A 76 0.84 -13.95 -5.82
C ALA A 76 1.86 -13.15 -6.65
N HIS A 77 3.07 -13.68 -6.89
CA HIS A 77 4.06 -13.04 -7.76
C HIS A 77 3.63 -13.08 -9.23
N ASP A 78 2.94 -14.16 -9.67
CA ASP A 78 2.38 -14.25 -11.01
C ASP A 78 1.20 -13.28 -11.18
N VAL A 79 0.37 -13.11 -10.13
CA VAL A 79 -0.69 -12.09 -10.08
C VAL A 79 -0.09 -10.70 -10.23
N VAL A 80 1.00 -10.39 -9.50
CA VAL A 80 1.71 -9.10 -9.62
C VAL A 80 2.22 -8.87 -11.05
N ALA A 81 2.79 -9.89 -11.69
CA ALA A 81 3.29 -9.77 -13.07
C ALA A 81 2.15 -9.50 -14.08
N ARG A 82 1.01 -10.18 -13.94
CA ARG A 82 -0.19 -9.95 -14.76
C ARG A 82 -0.77 -8.55 -14.53
N ALA A 83 -0.89 -8.13 -13.26
CA ALA A 83 -1.37 -6.80 -12.89
C ALA A 83 -0.48 -5.70 -13.47
N LEU A 84 0.86 -5.86 -13.43
CA LEU A 84 1.80 -4.93 -14.03
C LEU A 84 1.61 -4.84 -15.55
N GLY A 85 1.40 -5.97 -16.23
CA GLY A 85 1.08 -6.00 -17.66
C GLY A 85 -0.23 -5.28 -18.01
N ALA A 86 -1.20 -5.27 -17.10
CA ALA A 86 -2.47 -4.56 -17.22
C ALA A 86 -2.42 -3.09 -16.74
N GLY A 87 -1.27 -2.62 -16.22
CA GLY A 87 -1.06 -1.22 -15.83
C GLY A 87 -1.14 -0.94 -14.33
N ALA A 88 -1.30 -1.96 -13.47
CA ALA A 88 -1.31 -1.79 -12.02
C ALA A 88 0.03 -2.21 -11.40
N VAL A 89 0.63 -1.31 -10.62
CA VAL A 89 1.86 -1.58 -9.86
C VAL A 89 1.50 -1.95 -8.43
N ILE A 90 1.58 -3.24 -8.14
CA ILE A 90 1.33 -3.81 -6.81
C ILE A 90 2.52 -4.66 -6.35
N ASN A 91 2.47 -5.24 -5.16
CA ASN A 91 3.55 -6.05 -4.61
C ASN A 91 2.99 -7.34 -3.99
N ALA A 92 3.82 -8.39 -3.92
CA ALA A 92 3.57 -9.59 -3.14
C ALA A 92 4.55 -9.69 -1.97
N THR A 93 4.09 -10.21 -0.83
CA THR A 93 4.90 -10.44 0.37
C THR A 93 5.04 -11.92 0.72
N GLY A 94 4.82 -12.78 -0.25
CA GLY A 94 4.85 -14.23 -0.16
C GLY A 94 4.03 -14.83 -1.29
N ALA A 95 3.89 -16.15 -1.30
CA ALA A 95 3.19 -16.86 -2.38
C ALA A 95 1.67 -16.56 -2.45
N HIS A 96 1.07 -16.14 -1.34
CA HIS A 96 -0.40 -15.99 -1.23
C HIS A 96 -0.85 -14.59 -0.81
N THR A 97 0.06 -13.62 -0.61
CA THR A 97 -0.32 -12.29 -0.10
C THR A 97 0.07 -11.19 -1.06
N LEU A 98 -0.91 -10.46 -1.56
CA LEU A 98 -0.72 -9.16 -2.20
C LEU A 98 -0.62 -8.05 -1.16
N ARG A 99 0.23 -7.06 -1.41
CA ARG A 99 0.36 -5.88 -0.56
C ARG A 99 0.11 -4.61 -1.36
N PHE A 100 -0.72 -3.75 -0.79
CA PHE A 100 -1.08 -2.45 -1.34
C PHE A 100 -0.55 -1.34 -0.43
N LEU A 101 0.08 -0.34 -1.01
CA LEU A 101 0.58 0.85 -0.31
C LEU A 101 0.57 2.04 -1.28
N PRO A 102 -0.60 2.48 -1.73
CA PRO A 102 -0.71 3.64 -2.61
C PRO A 102 -0.31 4.93 -1.88
N PRO A 103 -0.03 6.02 -2.61
CA PRO A 103 0.25 7.32 -1.99
C PRO A 103 -0.95 7.83 -1.19
N LEU A 104 -0.68 8.67 -0.17
CA LEU A 104 -1.71 9.24 0.71
C LEU A 104 -2.75 10.12 -0.01
N VAL A 105 -2.48 10.48 -1.26
CA VAL A 105 -3.39 11.27 -2.13
C VAL A 105 -4.21 10.37 -3.07
N CYS A 106 -4.19 9.06 -2.88
CA CYS A 106 -5.00 8.11 -3.64
C CYS A 106 -6.50 8.39 -3.39
N GLU A 107 -7.27 8.44 -4.46
CA GLU A 107 -8.72 8.68 -4.42
C GLU A 107 -9.50 7.37 -4.67
N GLU A 108 -10.80 7.39 -4.40
CA GLU A 108 -11.68 6.23 -4.65
C GLU A 108 -11.67 5.79 -6.12
N VAL A 109 -11.57 6.74 -7.06
CA VAL A 109 -11.47 6.44 -8.50
C VAL A 109 -10.21 5.66 -8.89
N ASP A 110 -9.09 5.90 -8.20
CA ASP A 110 -7.86 5.14 -8.41
C ASP A 110 -8.02 3.69 -7.92
N VAL A 111 -8.74 3.53 -6.79
CA VAL A 111 -9.10 2.22 -6.26
C VAL A 111 -10.00 1.47 -7.24
N ASP A 112 -11.03 2.12 -7.80
CA ASP A 112 -11.94 1.51 -8.78
C ASP A 112 -11.16 0.97 -9.99
N GLY A 113 -10.24 1.76 -10.54
CA GLY A 113 -9.38 1.32 -11.64
C GLY A 113 -8.48 0.12 -11.28
N LEU A 114 -7.97 0.08 -10.05
CA LEU A 114 -7.23 -1.08 -9.56
C LEU A 114 -8.12 -2.32 -9.45
N ILE A 115 -9.35 -2.17 -8.92
CA ILE A 115 -10.29 -3.28 -8.76
C ILE A 115 -10.73 -3.87 -10.10
N GLU A 116 -10.94 -3.04 -11.13
CA GLU A 116 -11.22 -3.51 -12.49
C GLU A 116 -10.08 -4.40 -13.00
N ILE A 117 -8.83 -3.95 -12.90
CA ILE A 117 -7.65 -4.73 -13.31
C ILE A 117 -7.54 -6.02 -12.52
N LEU A 118 -7.69 -5.97 -11.20
CA LEU A 118 -7.57 -7.17 -10.35
C LEU A 118 -8.70 -8.17 -10.59
N SER A 119 -9.91 -7.70 -10.89
CA SER A 119 -11.04 -8.58 -11.25
C SER A 119 -10.73 -9.41 -12.49
N ASP A 120 -10.11 -8.80 -13.52
CA ASP A 120 -9.71 -9.51 -14.75
C ASP A 120 -8.51 -10.43 -14.52
N VAL A 121 -7.57 -9.99 -13.68
CA VAL A 121 -6.35 -10.76 -13.40
C VAL A 121 -6.61 -11.97 -12.51
N LEU A 122 -7.59 -11.91 -11.61
CA LEU A 122 -7.96 -12.99 -10.69
C LEU A 122 -9.08 -13.91 -11.23
N ALA A 123 -9.72 -13.56 -12.36
CA ALA A 123 -10.70 -14.41 -13.04
C ALA A 123 -10.02 -15.59 -13.74
#